data_9ac2eb963b125100f02c0131037c5a1d
#
_entry.id   9ac2eb963b125100f02c0131037c5a1d
#
_cell.length_a   1.000
_cell.length_b   1.000
_cell.length_c   1.000
_cell.angle_alpha   90.00
_cell.angle_beta   90.00
_cell.angle_gamma   90.00
#
_symmetry.space_group_name_H-M   'P 1'
#
loop_
_entity.id
_entity.type
_entity.pdbx_description
1 polymer ?
#
loop_
_entity_poly.entity_id
_entity_poly.type
_entity_poly.pdbx_seq_one_letter_code
_entity_poly.pdbx_strand_id
1 'polypeptide(L)'
;MDLNATPSSERIHIGIFGKRNAGKSSLINAITGQNLAIVSDTKGTTTDPVYKAMEILPLGPVMIIDTPGIDDEGELGAQRVQKAVQVLNKTDIAILVIDSTLGPDKEDTALLARITEKKLPVIAVFTKAEAAADLTNYEKILGVKCMAVSSVSGRNIAELRTALAALVPDKKSTQQLVGDLVNPGDTAVLVVPVDSAAPKGRLILPQQQVIRGLLDAGATAFVTQDKQLESCLDALKEKPKIIITDSQVFGFVAKTVPNDVLLTSFSILFARYKGDLKEAVRGVNMLKHIKNGDRILISEGCTHHRQCDDIGTVKLPAWIKKFTGAEPAFEWTSGTAFAEDLTKYKMIIHCGACMLNEKEMQHRISCAKNQGVPITNYGIAIAYINGILRRTLQPFPDILKELE
;
A
#
# COMPACT_ATOMS: atom_id res chain seq x y z
N MET A 1 15.61 -9.01 -3.20
CA MET A 1 14.58 -9.16 -2.13
C MET A 1 14.71 -10.57 -1.60
N ASP A 2 14.89 -10.71 -0.31
CA ASP A 2 14.87 -12.02 0.34
C ASP A 2 13.42 -12.56 0.30
N LEU A 3 13.23 -13.76 -0.27
CA LEU A 3 11.92 -14.39 -0.43
C LEU A 3 11.27 -14.74 0.92
N ASN A 4 12.05 -14.78 1.99
CA ASN A 4 11.60 -15.09 3.34
C ASN A 4 11.27 -13.85 4.17
N ALA A 5 11.50 -12.64 3.64
CA ALA A 5 11.21 -11.41 4.36
C ALA A 5 9.76 -10.99 4.19
N THR A 6 9.13 -10.52 5.27
CA THR A 6 7.79 -9.90 5.21
C THR A 6 7.79 -8.78 4.16
N PRO A 7 6.82 -8.79 3.22
CA PRO A 7 6.74 -7.75 2.20
C PRO A 7 6.64 -6.34 2.80
N SER A 8 7.22 -5.34 2.15
CA SER A 8 7.17 -3.94 2.61
C SER A 8 5.74 -3.47 2.86
N SER A 9 4.81 -3.85 2.00
CA SER A 9 3.39 -3.49 2.09
C SER A 9 2.63 -4.08 3.29
N GLU A 10 3.19 -5.10 3.94
CA GLU A 10 2.60 -5.77 5.12
C GLU A 10 3.29 -5.37 6.43
N ARG A 11 4.38 -4.60 6.36
CA ARG A 11 5.09 -4.09 7.53
C ARG A 11 4.35 -2.90 8.11
N ILE A 12 4.47 -2.70 9.42
CA ILE A 12 4.02 -1.48 10.07
C ILE A 12 4.97 -0.35 9.69
N HIS A 13 4.46 0.69 9.05
CA HIS A 13 5.26 1.85 8.63
C HIS A 13 5.34 2.87 9.75
N ILE A 14 6.54 3.06 10.29
CA ILE A 14 6.82 4.03 11.35
C ILE A 14 7.55 5.21 10.73
N GLY A 15 6.87 6.34 10.59
CA GLY A 15 7.46 7.59 10.11
C GLY A 15 8.10 8.37 11.25
N ILE A 16 9.37 8.78 11.07
CA ILE A 16 10.13 9.55 12.06
C ILE A 16 10.28 10.97 11.54
N PHE A 17 9.60 11.90 12.20
CA PHE A 17 9.49 13.30 11.81
C PHE A 17 10.13 14.21 12.85
N GLY A 18 10.53 15.39 12.45
CA GLY A 18 11.11 16.39 13.34
C GLY A 18 12.16 17.22 12.64
N LYS A 19 12.64 18.23 13.33
CA LYS A 19 13.63 19.16 12.82
C LYS A 19 14.97 18.49 12.53
N ARG A 20 15.81 19.21 11.83
CA ARG A 20 17.20 18.85 11.69
C ARG A 20 17.88 18.83 13.08
N ASN A 21 18.81 17.92 13.25
CA ASN A 21 19.56 17.72 14.50
C ASN A 21 18.69 17.43 15.75
N ALA A 22 17.39 17.20 15.61
CA ALA A 22 16.52 16.76 16.71
C ALA A 22 16.86 15.33 17.21
N GLY A 23 17.82 14.64 16.61
CA GLY A 23 18.25 13.31 17.04
C GLY A 23 17.50 12.15 16.37
N LYS A 24 16.83 12.37 15.24
CA LYS A 24 16.09 11.32 14.50
C LYS A 24 16.96 10.10 14.19
N SER A 25 18.10 10.30 13.54
CA SER A 25 19.00 9.21 13.16
C SER A 25 19.59 8.47 14.36
N SER A 26 19.92 9.20 15.45
CA SER A 26 20.36 8.59 16.70
C SER A 26 19.27 7.76 17.36
N LEU A 27 18.02 8.25 17.33
CA LEU A 27 16.85 7.53 17.84
C LEU A 27 16.60 6.25 17.03
N ILE A 28 16.70 6.31 15.70
CA ILE A 28 16.58 5.12 14.83
C ILE A 28 17.61 4.06 15.24
N ASN A 29 18.88 4.46 15.37
CA ASN A 29 19.94 3.54 15.75
C ASN A 29 19.69 2.92 17.15
N ALA A 30 19.19 3.71 18.10
CA ALA A 30 18.86 3.23 19.45
C ALA A 30 17.65 2.27 19.45
N ILE A 31 16.57 2.60 18.74
CA ILE A 31 15.39 1.74 18.62
C ILE A 31 15.74 0.41 17.93
N THR A 32 16.62 0.44 16.95
CA THR A 32 16.95 -0.74 16.14
C THR A 32 18.08 -1.58 16.76
N GLY A 33 18.87 -1.01 17.64
CA GLY A 33 20.10 -1.63 18.15
C GLY A 33 21.20 -1.81 17.09
N GLN A 34 21.12 -1.07 15.99
CA GLN A 34 22.03 -1.17 14.84
C GLN A 34 22.41 0.23 14.35
N ASN A 35 23.63 0.40 13.86
CA ASN A 35 24.10 1.65 13.22
C ASN A 35 23.56 1.75 11.79
N LEU A 36 22.25 1.91 11.63
CA LEU A 36 21.56 1.91 10.34
C LEU A 36 21.44 3.29 9.71
N ALA A 37 21.35 4.34 10.52
CA ALA A 37 21.25 5.71 10.04
C ALA A 37 22.63 6.37 10.07
N ILE A 38 22.99 7.04 8.98
CA ILE A 38 24.20 7.84 8.94
C ILE A 38 23.97 9.11 9.74
N VAL A 39 24.60 9.22 10.89
CA VAL A 39 24.65 10.46 11.65
C VAL A 39 25.71 11.32 10.96
N SER A 40 25.27 12.29 10.17
CA SER A 40 26.19 13.22 9.47
C SER A 40 26.09 14.62 10.09
N ASP A 41 27.21 15.16 10.50
CA ASP A 41 27.34 16.53 10.96
C ASP A 41 27.37 17.56 9.80
N THR A 42 27.44 17.08 8.56
CA THR A 42 27.52 17.93 7.37
C THR A 42 26.14 18.39 6.88
N LYS A 43 26.03 19.68 6.61
CA LYS A 43 24.80 20.31 6.08
C LYS A 43 24.46 19.75 4.70
N GLY A 44 23.23 19.18 4.51
CA GLY A 44 22.64 18.98 3.19
C GLY A 44 22.67 17.57 2.62
N THR A 45 22.89 16.51 3.40
CA THR A 45 23.16 15.17 2.86
C THR A 45 21.94 14.32 2.48
N THR A 46 20.72 14.59 2.92
CA THR A 46 19.55 13.77 2.55
C THR A 46 18.31 14.63 2.29
N THR A 47 17.91 14.69 1.03
CA THR A 47 16.63 15.29 0.62
C THR A 47 15.53 14.24 0.51
N ASP A 48 15.88 12.96 0.40
CA ASP A 48 14.94 11.86 0.21
C ASP A 48 14.73 11.05 1.49
N PRO A 49 13.48 10.59 1.76
CA PRO A 49 13.22 9.68 2.86
C PRO A 49 13.96 8.35 2.70
N VAL A 50 14.52 7.83 3.80
CA VAL A 50 15.23 6.55 3.80
C VAL A 50 14.34 5.48 4.42
N TYR A 51 14.14 4.36 3.70
CA TYR A 51 13.30 3.24 4.11
C TYR A 51 14.15 2.09 4.60
N LYS A 52 13.86 1.57 5.79
CA LYS A 52 14.56 0.43 6.38
C LYS A 52 13.59 -0.61 6.93
N ALA A 53 13.61 -1.80 6.30
CA ALA A 53 12.84 -2.95 6.73
C ALA A 53 13.57 -3.70 7.84
N MET A 54 12.88 -4.03 8.94
CA MET A 54 13.47 -4.78 10.06
C MET A 54 12.39 -5.42 10.93
N GLU A 55 12.80 -6.11 11.97
CA GLU A 55 11.95 -6.58 13.05
C GLU A 55 12.29 -5.85 14.35
N ILE A 56 11.27 -5.36 15.05
CA ILE A 56 11.39 -4.73 16.35
C ILE A 56 10.40 -5.39 17.31
N LEU A 57 10.89 -6.05 18.33
CA LEU A 57 10.02 -6.63 19.37
C LEU A 57 9.56 -5.53 20.35
N PRO A 58 8.27 -5.52 20.75
CA PRO A 58 7.21 -6.49 20.43
C PRO A 58 6.37 -6.16 19.18
N LEU A 59 6.73 -5.16 18.35
CA LEU A 59 5.96 -4.75 17.17
C LEU A 59 5.96 -5.81 16.05
N GLY A 60 7.04 -6.60 15.92
CA GLY A 60 7.25 -7.49 14.77
C GLY A 60 7.86 -6.79 13.56
N PRO A 61 7.46 -7.17 12.33
CA PRO A 61 8.00 -6.61 11.10
C PRO A 61 7.60 -5.15 10.90
N VAL A 62 8.57 -4.23 10.81
CA VAL A 62 8.35 -2.80 10.62
C VAL A 62 9.11 -2.27 9.41
N MET A 63 8.64 -1.16 8.88
CA MET A 63 9.35 -0.29 7.94
C MET A 63 9.59 1.05 8.62
N ILE A 64 10.83 1.33 9.02
CA ILE A 64 11.20 2.65 9.52
C ILE A 64 11.44 3.58 8.34
N ILE A 65 10.85 4.78 8.43
CA ILE A 65 11.01 5.82 7.42
C ILE A 65 11.65 7.03 8.09
N ASP A 66 12.94 7.24 7.82
CA ASP A 66 13.67 8.43 8.25
C ASP A 66 13.34 9.57 7.28
N THR A 67 12.79 10.66 7.81
CA THR A 67 12.42 11.82 7.01
C THR A 67 13.49 12.90 7.08
N PRO A 68 13.71 13.67 6.00
CA PRO A 68 14.56 14.85 6.05
C PRO A 68 14.02 15.85 7.10
N GLY A 69 14.91 16.65 7.70
CA GLY A 69 14.51 17.74 8.61
C GLY A 69 13.63 18.77 7.90
N ILE A 70 12.65 19.31 8.62
CA ILE A 70 11.61 20.19 8.05
C ILE A 70 11.84 21.68 8.28
N ASP A 71 12.96 22.04 8.84
CA ASP A 71 13.34 23.37 9.34
C ASP A 71 14.23 24.16 8.36
N ASP A 72 14.28 23.78 7.08
CA ASP A 72 15.04 24.53 6.09
C ASP A 72 14.18 25.61 5.41
N GLU A 73 14.75 26.79 5.25
CA GLU A 73 14.18 27.91 4.50
C GLU A 73 14.45 27.78 2.98
N GLY A 74 13.60 28.40 2.15
CA GLY A 74 13.77 28.44 0.71
C GLY A 74 13.21 27.23 -0.06
N GLU A 75 13.56 27.10 -1.35
CA GLU A 75 13.04 26.05 -2.24
C GLU A 75 13.35 24.63 -1.74
N LEU A 76 14.51 24.42 -1.16
CA LEU A 76 14.94 23.13 -0.63
C LEU A 76 14.11 22.72 0.61
N GLY A 77 13.76 23.70 1.45
CA GLY A 77 12.88 23.51 2.60
C GLY A 77 11.46 23.09 2.15
N ALA A 78 10.90 23.79 1.17
CA ALA A 78 9.59 23.45 0.61
C ALA A 78 9.55 22.01 0.04
N GLN A 79 10.59 21.59 -0.68
CA GLN A 79 10.69 20.21 -1.22
C GLN A 79 10.77 19.16 -0.09
N ARG A 80 11.51 19.44 1.00
CA ARG A 80 11.61 18.52 2.15
C ARG A 80 10.28 18.39 2.88
N VAL A 81 9.57 19.51 3.08
CA VAL A 81 8.22 19.50 3.66
C VAL A 81 7.27 18.66 2.79
N GLN A 82 7.31 18.84 1.46
CA GLN A 82 6.47 18.06 0.54
C GLN A 82 6.79 16.55 0.64
N LYS A 83 8.06 16.17 0.69
CA LYS A 83 8.49 14.78 0.87
C LYS A 83 8.06 14.21 2.23
N ALA A 84 8.16 14.99 3.29
CA ALA A 84 7.67 14.58 4.63
C ALA A 84 6.15 14.36 4.62
N VAL A 85 5.38 15.24 3.94
CA VAL A 85 3.93 15.06 3.76
C VAL A 85 3.61 13.80 2.95
N GLN A 86 4.39 13.48 1.91
CA GLN A 86 4.24 12.23 1.16
C GLN A 86 4.49 10.99 2.04
N VAL A 87 5.47 11.07 2.96
CA VAL A 87 5.71 9.99 3.93
C VAL A 87 4.52 9.80 4.88
N LEU A 88 3.87 10.89 5.32
CA LEU A 88 2.67 10.79 6.17
C LEU A 88 1.55 9.95 5.52
N ASN A 89 1.43 9.98 4.18
CA ASN A 89 0.38 9.26 3.46
C ASN A 89 0.48 7.73 3.59
N LYS A 90 1.67 7.20 3.89
CA LYS A 90 1.94 5.77 4.05
C LYS A 90 2.39 5.38 5.47
N THR A 91 2.36 6.31 6.41
CA THR A 91 2.74 6.09 7.81
C THR A 91 1.57 5.48 8.58
N ASP A 92 1.82 4.38 9.31
CA ASP A 92 0.87 3.80 10.26
C ASP A 92 0.99 4.43 11.63
N ILE A 93 2.23 4.72 12.09
CA ILE A 93 2.55 5.35 13.38
C ILE A 93 3.56 6.46 13.14
N ALA A 94 3.32 7.64 13.67
CA ALA A 94 4.23 8.78 13.61
C ALA A 94 5.01 8.93 14.91
N ILE A 95 6.30 9.21 14.82
CA ILE A 95 7.15 9.66 15.93
C ILE A 95 7.54 11.11 15.61
N LEU A 96 7.11 12.03 16.46
CA LEU A 96 7.58 13.42 16.43
C LEU A 96 8.78 13.54 17.35
N VAL A 97 9.96 13.77 16.77
CA VAL A 97 11.22 13.89 17.51
C VAL A 97 11.53 15.34 17.82
N ILE A 98 11.67 15.66 19.09
CA ILE A 98 11.94 16.99 19.62
C ILE A 98 13.24 16.96 20.44
N ASP A 99 14.10 17.95 20.27
CA ASP A 99 15.27 18.12 21.10
C ASP A 99 14.86 18.62 22.48
N SER A 100 15.09 17.84 23.54
CA SER A 100 14.67 18.20 24.91
C SER A 100 15.37 19.43 25.45
N THR A 101 16.51 19.82 24.89
CA THR A 101 17.25 21.02 25.29
C THR A 101 16.62 22.31 24.79
N LEU A 102 15.83 22.23 23.71
CA LEU A 102 15.16 23.38 23.08
C LEU A 102 13.65 23.41 23.41
N GLY A 103 13.05 22.24 23.65
CA GLY A 103 11.61 22.09 23.79
C GLY A 103 10.84 22.24 22.46
N PRO A 104 9.50 22.05 22.50
CA PRO A 104 8.67 22.16 21.31
C PRO A 104 8.48 23.63 20.90
N ASP A 105 8.46 23.90 19.62
CA ASP A 105 8.21 25.21 19.05
C ASP A 105 7.06 25.23 18.03
N LYS A 106 6.96 26.34 17.26
CA LYS A 106 5.90 26.53 16.26
C LYS A 106 5.96 25.52 15.10
N GLU A 107 7.14 25.11 14.66
CA GLU A 107 7.35 24.17 13.56
C GLU A 107 6.96 22.76 13.98
N ASP A 108 7.36 22.35 15.19
CA ASP A 108 6.97 21.07 15.79
C ASP A 108 5.45 20.98 15.95
N THR A 109 4.82 22.08 16.39
CA THR A 109 3.36 22.17 16.54
C THR A 109 2.64 22.12 15.18
N ALA A 110 3.16 22.81 14.16
CA ALA A 110 2.61 22.78 12.81
C ALA A 110 2.72 21.38 12.18
N LEU A 111 3.83 20.69 12.41
CA LEU A 111 4.00 19.32 11.96
C LEU A 111 3.05 18.36 12.68
N LEU A 112 2.92 18.51 14.00
CA LEU A 112 1.97 17.71 14.78
C LEU A 112 0.53 17.92 14.30
N ALA A 113 0.15 19.15 13.97
CA ALA A 113 -1.18 19.44 13.41
C ALA A 113 -1.44 18.67 12.12
N ARG A 114 -0.46 18.61 11.21
CA ARG A 114 -0.55 17.80 9.96
C ARG A 114 -0.67 16.29 10.21
N ILE A 115 0.07 15.77 11.21
CA ILE A 115 -0.02 14.36 11.62
C ILE A 115 -1.41 14.06 12.17
N THR A 116 -1.93 14.95 13.02
CA THR A 116 -3.25 14.81 13.67
C THR A 116 -4.39 14.94 12.68
N GLU A 117 -4.30 15.85 11.71
CA GLU A 117 -5.28 15.99 10.60
C GLU A 117 -5.45 14.66 9.83
N LYS A 118 -4.36 13.91 9.65
CA LYS A 118 -4.39 12.58 9.04
C LYS A 118 -4.84 11.46 9.99
N LYS A 119 -5.20 11.80 11.23
CA LYS A 119 -5.63 10.85 12.28
C LYS A 119 -4.62 9.71 12.49
N LEU A 120 -3.33 10.01 12.39
CA LEU A 120 -2.29 9.04 12.65
C LEU A 120 -2.04 8.91 14.15
N PRO A 121 -1.90 7.68 14.67
CA PRO A 121 -1.32 7.46 15.99
C PRO A 121 0.04 8.13 16.08
N VAL A 122 0.27 8.94 17.12
CA VAL A 122 1.50 9.72 17.26
C VAL A 122 2.00 9.71 18.70
N ILE A 123 3.32 9.68 18.84
CA ILE A 123 4.02 9.91 20.10
C ILE A 123 5.10 10.97 19.89
N ALA A 124 5.18 11.95 20.82
CA ALA A 124 6.26 12.93 20.84
C ALA A 124 7.43 12.37 21.66
N VAL A 125 8.59 12.28 21.03
CA VAL A 125 9.80 11.73 21.64
C VAL A 125 10.83 12.84 21.83
N PHE A 126 11.12 13.14 23.10
CA PHE A 126 12.12 14.11 23.51
C PHE A 126 13.48 13.40 23.62
N THR A 127 14.36 13.71 22.69
CA THR A 127 15.73 13.16 22.62
C THR A 127 16.70 13.99 23.46
N LYS A 128 17.94 13.53 23.61
CA LYS A 128 19.00 14.18 24.41
C LYS A 128 18.57 14.44 25.87
N ALA A 129 17.66 13.61 26.38
CA ALA A 129 17.09 13.73 27.71
C ALA A 129 17.99 13.07 28.76
N GLU A 130 19.17 13.64 28.98
CA GLU A 130 20.09 13.19 30.03
C GLU A 130 19.54 13.56 31.42
N ALA A 131 18.85 14.70 31.54
CA ALA A 131 18.12 15.12 32.72
C ALA A 131 16.61 14.85 32.58
N ALA A 132 15.89 14.76 33.70
CA ALA A 132 14.45 14.63 33.73
C ALA A 132 13.79 15.89 33.17
N ALA A 133 13.14 15.81 32.03
CA ALA A 133 12.28 16.87 31.51
C ALA A 133 10.88 16.78 32.15
N ASP A 134 10.24 17.90 32.43
CA ASP A 134 8.83 17.92 32.84
C ASP A 134 7.93 17.67 31.63
N LEU A 135 7.71 16.42 31.35
CA LEU A 135 6.88 15.96 30.20
C LEU A 135 5.40 16.30 30.38
N THR A 136 4.94 16.45 31.64
CA THR A 136 3.51 16.68 31.92
C THR A 136 3.03 18.00 31.32
N ASN A 137 3.90 19.01 31.31
CA ASN A 137 3.59 20.30 30.69
C ASN A 137 3.57 20.19 29.17
N TYR A 138 4.50 19.43 28.58
CA TYR A 138 4.55 19.23 27.14
C TYR A 138 3.38 18.38 26.62
N GLU A 139 2.92 17.38 27.37
CA GLU A 139 1.70 16.62 27.02
C GLU A 139 0.45 17.52 26.97
N LYS A 140 0.34 18.48 27.87
CA LYS A 140 -0.75 19.48 27.86
C LYS A 140 -0.67 20.40 26.64
N ILE A 141 0.54 20.85 26.29
CA ILE A 141 0.78 21.77 25.16
C ILE A 141 0.53 21.06 23.83
N LEU A 142 1.07 19.85 23.67
CA LEU A 142 1.02 19.10 22.42
C LEU A 142 -0.26 18.27 22.26
N GLY A 143 -0.95 17.92 23.36
CA GLY A 143 -2.15 17.10 23.33
C GLY A 143 -1.90 15.64 22.95
N VAL A 144 -0.65 15.17 23.01
CA VAL A 144 -0.24 13.80 22.66
C VAL A 144 0.69 13.24 23.74
N LYS A 145 0.80 11.91 23.80
CA LYS A 145 1.71 11.25 24.72
C LYS A 145 3.15 11.65 24.42
N CYS A 146 3.89 12.01 25.49
CA CYS A 146 5.29 12.41 25.43
C CYS A 146 6.19 11.37 26.12
N MET A 147 7.37 11.12 25.57
CA MET A 147 8.40 10.28 26.18
C MET A 147 9.77 10.92 26.06
N ALA A 148 10.53 10.95 27.16
CA ALA A 148 11.93 11.36 27.12
C ALA A 148 12.83 10.14 26.98
N VAL A 149 13.77 10.21 26.03
CA VAL A 149 14.71 9.12 25.74
C VAL A 149 16.14 9.65 25.63
N SER A 150 17.11 8.82 25.98
CA SER A 150 18.51 9.04 25.63
C SER A 150 18.99 7.95 24.70
N SER A 151 19.36 8.33 23.49
CA SER A 151 19.97 7.41 22.51
C SER A 151 21.39 7.01 22.90
N VAL A 152 22.04 7.75 23.76
CA VAL A 152 23.42 7.48 24.23
C VAL A 152 23.42 6.44 25.34
N SER A 153 22.60 6.65 26.37
CA SER A 153 22.52 5.74 27.52
C SER A 153 21.54 4.57 27.33
N GLY A 154 20.70 4.62 26.29
CA GLY A 154 19.61 3.64 26.05
C GLY A 154 18.40 3.84 26.96
N ARG A 155 18.35 4.92 27.75
CA ARG A 155 17.26 5.20 28.69
C ARG A 155 15.92 5.29 27.97
N ASN A 156 14.91 4.57 28.47
CA ASN A 156 13.51 4.53 28.00
C ASN A 156 13.35 4.04 26.55
N ILE A 157 14.35 3.42 25.92
CA ILE A 157 14.24 2.87 24.56
C ILE A 157 13.34 1.63 24.54
N ALA A 158 13.44 0.76 25.55
CA ALA A 158 12.59 -0.41 25.67
C ALA A 158 11.11 -0.02 25.90
N GLU A 159 10.88 0.95 26.77
CA GLU A 159 9.56 1.53 27.03
C GLU A 159 8.96 2.18 25.79
N LEU A 160 9.79 2.86 24.99
CA LEU A 160 9.35 3.43 23.71
C LEU A 160 8.91 2.34 22.73
N ARG A 161 9.65 1.23 22.60
CA ARG A 161 9.23 0.09 21.77
C ARG A 161 7.87 -0.47 22.20
N THR A 162 7.65 -0.61 23.51
CA THR A 162 6.37 -1.06 24.10
C THR A 162 5.24 -0.05 23.81
N ALA A 163 5.53 1.25 23.97
CA ALA A 163 4.55 2.29 23.68
C ALA A 163 4.16 2.34 22.20
N LEU A 164 5.13 2.15 21.29
CA LEU A 164 4.85 2.04 19.85
C LEU A 164 4.00 0.82 19.53
N ALA A 165 4.25 -0.32 20.17
CA ALA A 165 3.43 -1.52 19.98
C ALA A 165 1.96 -1.29 20.43
N ALA A 166 1.74 -0.53 21.49
CA ALA A 166 0.40 -0.17 21.95
C ALA A 166 -0.32 0.83 21.00
N LEU A 167 0.42 1.55 20.15
CA LEU A 167 -0.15 2.45 19.15
C LEU A 167 -0.48 1.74 17.83
N VAL A 168 -0.05 0.51 17.64
CA VAL A 168 -0.41 -0.26 16.43
C VAL A 168 -1.93 -0.33 16.39
N PRO A 169 -2.57 0.20 15.33
CA PRO A 169 -4.00 0.06 15.19
C PRO A 169 -4.36 -1.42 15.23
N ASP A 170 -5.35 -1.79 16.04
CA ASP A 170 -5.90 -3.14 15.97
C ASP A 170 -6.31 -3.39 14.51
N LYS A 171 -5.47 -4.10 13.78
CA LYS A 171 -5.82 -4.59 12.45
C LYS A 171 -6.86 -5.70 12.58
N LYS A 172 -7.99 -5.38 13.17
CA LYS A 172 -9.26 -6.04 12.88
C LYS A 172 -9.74 -5.51 11.53
N SER A 173 -8.92 -5.64 10.49
CA SER A 173 -9.46 -5.62 9.15
C SER A 173 -10.38 -6.82 9.11
N THR A 174 -11.68 -6.56 9.17
CA THR A 174 -12.73 -7.56 8.98
C THR A 174 -12.65 -8.19 7.60
N GLN A 175 -11.81 -7.66 6.72
CA GLN A 175 -11.58 -8.12 5.37
C GLN A 175 -10.24 -8.86 5.29
N GLN A 176 -10.33 -10.17 5.20
CA GLN A 176 -9.19 -11.01 4.86
C GLN A 176 -8.95 -10.95 3.34
N LEU A 177 -7.70 -11.21 2.91
CA LEU A 177 -7.39 -11.22 1.47
C LEU A 177 -8.24 -12.25 0.72
N VAL A 178 -8.36 -13.48 1.28
CA VAL A 178 -9.07 -14.61 0.66
C VAL A 178 -9.69 -15.56 1.70
N GLY A 179 -9.24 -15.54 2.93
CA GLY A 179 -9.59 -16.55 3.94
C GLY A 179 -11.08 -16.61 4.27
N ASP A 180 -11.80 -15.49 4.15
CA ASP A 180 -13.25 -15.41 4.35
C ASP A 180 -14.09 -15.93 3.16
N LEU A 181 -13.46 -16.28 2.06
CA LEU A 181 -14.11 -16.84 0.86
C LEU A 181 -14.08 -18.38 0.83
N VAL A 182 -13.38 -19.00 1.76
CA VAL A 182 -13.19 -20.44 1.85
C VAL A 182 -13.38 -20.93 3.29
N ASN A 183 -13.71 -22.22 3.44
CA ASN A 183 -13.75 -22.90 4.72
C ASN A 183 -12.58 -23.88 4.84
N PRO A 184 -12.21 -24.32 6.05
CA PRO A 184 -11.27 -25.41 6.23
C PRO A 184 -11.68 -26.64 5.42
N GLY A 185 -10.75 -27.20 4.64
CA GLY A 185 -10.98 -28.34 3.74
C GLY A 185 -11.43 -27.98 2.33
N ASP A 186 -11.87 -26.74 2.06
CA ASP A 186 -12.20 -26.30 0.71
C ASP A 186 -10.95 -26.34 -0.20
N THR A 187 -11.20 -26.53 -1.48
CA THR A 187 -10.16 -26.48 -2.52
C THR A 187 -10.26 -25.19 -3.33
N ALA A 188 -9.13 -24.51 -3.50
CA ALA A 188 -8.98 -23.36 -4.38
C ALA A 188 -7.98 -23.68 -5.50
N VAL A 189 -8.23 -23.18 -6.73
CA VAL A 189 -7.30 -23.28 -7.85
C VAL A 189 -6.79 -21.90 -8.22
N LEU A 190 -5.47 -21.74 -8.25
CA LEU A 190 -4.80 -20.51 -8.66
C LEU A 190 -4.25 -20.69 -10.07
N VAL A 191 -4.71 -19.85 -11.00
CA VAL A 191 -4.25 -19.86 -12.40
C VAL A 191 -3.21 -18.76 -12.58
N VAL A 192 -1.96 -19.19 -12.77
CA VAL A 192 -0.77 -18.34 -12.85
C VAL A 192 -0.15 -18.47 -14.22
N PRO A 193 -0.33 -17.50 -15.12
CA PRO A 193 0.33 -17.54 -16.42
C PRO A 193 1.86 -17.44 -16.26
N VAL A 194 2.58 -18.18 -17.07
CA VAL A 194 4.04 -18.10 -17.17
C VAL A 194 4.38 -17.37 -18.46
N ASP A 195 4.59 -16.10 -18.37
CA ASP A 195 4.98 -15.22 -19.47
C ASP A 195 6.41 -14.66 -19.30
N SER A 196 6.86 -13.89 -20.28
CA SER A 196 8.18 -13.25 -20.26
C SER A 196 8.34 -12.20 -19.15
N ALA A 197 7.23 -11.69 -18.59
CA ALA A 197 7.23 -10.71 -17.50
C ALA A 197 7.26 -11.38 -16.12
N ALA A 198 6.94 -12.69 -16.03
CA ALA A 198 7.00 -13.42 -14.77
C ALA A 198 8.47 -13.59 -14.31
N PRO A 199 8.78 -13.30 -13.05
CA PRO A 199 10.14 -13.50 -12.54
C PRO A 199 10.52 -14.98 -12.64
N LYS A 200 11.60 -15.28 -13.34
CA LYS A 200 12.07 -16.66 -13.52
C LYS A 200 12.34 -17.32 -12.15
N GLY A 201 11.74 -18.48 -11.92
CA GLY A 201 11.95 -19.28 -10.71
C GLY A 201 11.18 -18.84 -9.46
N ARG A 202 10.22 -17.89 -9.55
CA ARG A 202 9.41 -17.47 -8.39
C ARG A 202 8.01 -17.01 -8.77
N LEU A 203 7.08 -17.14 -7.82
CA LEU A 203 5.77 -16.50 -7.88
C LEU A 203 5.88 -15.02 -7.54
N ILE A 204 4.99 -14.19 -8.08
CA ILE A 204 4.88 -12.77 -7.71
C ILE A 204 4.17 -12.62 -6.35
N LEU A 205 4.39 -11.48 -5.71
CA LEU A 205 3.88 -11.22 -4.36
C LEU A 205 2.36 -11.47 -4.19
N PRO A 206 1.46 -11.03 -5.07
CA PRO A 206 0.03 -11.33 -4.94
C PRO A 206 -0.30 -12.82 -4.87
N GLN A 207 0.39 -13.62 -5.69
CA GLN A 207 0.19 -15.07 -5.73
C GLN A 207 0.64 -15.72 -4.43
N GLN A 208 1.81 -15.34 -3.91
CA GLN A 208 2.34 -15.84 -2.63
C GLN A 208 1.41 -15.50 -1.46
N GLN A 209 0.90 -14.27 -1.40
CA GLN A 209 0.01 -13.83 -0.31
C GLN A 209 -1.34 -14.55 -0.35
N VAL A 210 -1.91 -14.78 -1.52
CA VAL A 210 -3.16 -15.54 -1.67
C VAL A 210 -2.95 -17.01 -1.27
N ILE A 211 -1.87 -17.66 -1.72
CA ILE A 211 -1.54 -19.03 -1.28
C ILE A 211 -1.44 -19.08 0.24
N ARG A 212 -0.70 -18.15 0.85
CA ARG A 212 -0.57 -18.10 2.30
C ARG A 212 -1.92 -17.88 2.99
N GLY A 213 -2.75 -16.97 2.51
CA GLY A 213 -4.09 -16.74 3.07
C GLY A 213 -5.02 -17.94 2.99
N LEU A 214 -4.93 -18.75 1.92
CA LEU A 214 -5.67 -20.02 1.80
C LEU A 214 -5.19 -21.05 2.81
N LEU A 215 -3.87 -21.19 2.99
CA LEU A 215 -3.28 -22.11 3.98
C LEU A 215 -3.65 -21.70 5.39
N ASP A 216 -3.61 -20.41 5.72
CA ASP A 216 -4.02 -19.90 7.04
C ASP A 216 -5.51 -20.15 7.34
N ALA A 217 -6.36 -20.20 6.28
CA ALA A 217 -7.77 -20.57 6.39
C ALA A 217 -8.02 -22.09 6.43
N GLY A 218 -6.98 -22.93 6.36
CA GLY A 218 -7.10 -24.40 6.32
C GLY A 218 -7.62 -24.95 5.00
N ALA A 219 -7.56 -24.17 3.92
CA ALA A 219 -7.95 -24.59 2.57
C ALA A 219 -6.75 -25.18 1.80
N THR A 220 -7.04 -26.02 0.79
CA THR A 220 -6.04 -26.57 -0.12
C THR A 220 -5.91 -25.69 -1.35
N ALA A 221 -4.67 -25.35 -1.72
CA ALA A 221 -4.37 -24.54 -2.89
C ALA A 221 -3.70 -25.37 -3.98
N PHE A 222 -4.34 -25.50 -5.16
CA PHE A 222 -3.73 -26.00 -6.36
C PHE A 222 -3.26 -24.82 -7.22
N VAL A 223 -2.03 -24.89 -7.73
CA VAL A 223 -1.46 -23.87 -8.61
C VAL A 223 -1.20 -24.46 -9.97
N THR A 224 -1.76 -23.86 -11.01
CA THR A 224 -1.63 -24.33 -12.39
C THR A 224 -1.39 -23.18 -13.35
N GLN A 225 -0.92 -23.50 -14.55
CA GLN A 225 -0.90 -22.52 -15.65
C GLN A 225 -2.25 -22.48 -16.36
N ASP A 226 -2.50 -21.42 -17.10
CA ASP A 226 -3.71 -21.25 -17.90
C ASP A 226 -3.95 -22.43 -18.86
N LYS A 227 -2.91 -22.89 -19.57
CA LYS A 227 -2.99 -24.01 -20.53
C LYS A 227 -3.27 -25.37 -19.90
N GLN A 228 -2.95 -25.57 -18.64
CA GLN A 228 -3.19 -26.80 -17.89
C GLN A 228 -4.45 -26.74 -17.01
N LEU A 229 -5.25 -25.67 -17.09
CA LEU A 229 -6.41 -25.50 -16.22
C LEU A 229 -7.43 -26.64 -16.38
N GLU A 230 -7.78 -27.05 -17.59
CA GLU A 230 -8.71 -28.13 -17.84
C GLU A 230 -8.22 -29.45 -17.21
N SER A 231 -6.99 -29.86 -17.51
CA SER A 231 -6.39 -31.06 -16.93
C SER A 231 -6.30 -31.00 -15.39
N CYS A 232 -6.07 -29.79 -14.82
CA CYS A 232 -6.07 -29.59 -13.39
C CYS A 232 -7.47 -29.83 -12.81
N LEU A 233 -8.52 -29.29 -13.43
CA LEU A 233 -9.89 -29.46 -12.99
C LEU A 233 -10.36 -30.92 -13.08
N ASP A 234 -10.00 -31.64 -14.17
CA ASP A 234 -10.31 -33.05 -14.37
C ASP A 234 -9.62 -33.97 -13.35
N ALA A 235 -8.46 -33.57 -12.82
CA ALA A 235 -7.73 -34.32 -11.81
C ALA A 235 -8.29 -34.15 -10.39
N LEU A 236 -9.16 -33.15 -10.14
CA LEU A 236 -9.78 -32.93 -8.85
C LEU A 236 -10.96 -33.91 -8.64
N LYS A 237 -11.04 -34.50 -7.44
CA LYS A 237 -12.16 -35.35 -7.05
C LYS A 237 -13.48 -34.59 -6.95
N GLU A 238 -13.39 -33.33 -6.52
CA GLU A 238 -14.52 -32.44 -6.29
C GLU A 238 -14.25 -31.10 -6.96
N LYS A 239 -15.32 -30.39 -7.32
CA LYS A 239 -15.19 -29.04 -7.87
C LYS A 239 -14.54 -28.10 -6.86
N PRO A 240 -13.61 -27.23 -7.29
CA PRO A 240 -13.03 -26.27 -6.40
C PRO A 240 -14.08 -25.24 -5.97
N LYS A 241 -13.96 -24.74 -4.72
CA LYS A 241 -14.79 -23.67 -4.19
C LYS A 241 -14.63 -22.37 -4.96
N ILE A 242 -13.39 -22.05 -5.32
CA ILE A 242 -13.04 -20.79 -5.99
C ILE A 242 -11.83 -20.97 -6.90
N ILE A 243 -11.86 -20.28 -8.03
CA ILE A 243 -10.72 -20.14 -8.93
C ILE A 243 -10.28 -18.68 -8.91
N ILE A 244 -8.97 -18.47 -8.72
CA ILE A 244 -8.33 -17.16 -8.62
C ILE A 244 -7.30 -17.07 -9.73
N THR A 245 -7.44 -16.08 -10.62
CA THR A 245 -6.60 -16.00 -11.82
C THR A 245 -5.89 -14.64 -11.92
N ASP A 246 -4.85 -14.61 -12.74
CA ASP A 246 -4.29 -13.34 -13.21
C ASP A 246 -5.24 -12.69 -14.22
N SER A 247 -5.37 -11.36 -14.13
CA SER A 247 -6.29 -10.60 -14.98
C SER A 247 -5.94 -10.68 -16.48
N GLN A 248 -4.70 -11.01 -16.84
CA GLN A 248 -4.28 -11.14 -18.24
C GLN A 248 -4.96 -12.32 -18.96
N VAL A 249 -5.24 -13.40 -18.22
CA VAL A 249 -5.84 -14.63 -18.78
C VAL A 249 -7.32 -14.79 -18.44
N PHE A 250 -7.95 -13.74 -17.89
CA PHE A 250 -9.36 -13.76 -17.48
C PHE A 250 -10.32 -14.25 -18.55
N GLY A 251 -10.17 -13.76 -19.80
CA GLY A 251 -11.06 -14.12 -20.89
C GLY A 251 -11.00 -15.61 -21.24
N PHE A 252 -9.83 -16.23 -21.14
CA PHE A 252 -9.64 -17.68 -21.34
C PHE A 252 -10.22 -18.45 -20.15
N VAL A 253 -9.80 -18.13 -18.94
CA VAL A 253 -10.21 -18.83 -17.71
C VAL A 253 -11.73 -18.79 -17.53
N ALA A 254 -12.37 -17.65 -17.81
CA ALA A 254 -13.82 -17.52 -17.70
C ALA A 254 -14.62 -18.41 -18.66
N LYS A 255 -14.03 -18.82 -19.79
CA LYS A 255 -14.64 -19.76 -20.74
C LYS A 255 -14.47 -21.22 -20.30
N THR A 256 -13.34 -21.54 -19.67
CA THR A 256 -12.99 -22.89 -19.23
C THR A 256 -13.68 -23.27 -17.92
N VAL A 257 -13.84 -22.31 -16.99
CA VAL A 257 -14.37 -22.58 -15.65
C VAL A 257 -15.90 -22.72 -15.67
N PRO A 258 -16.47 -23.80 -15.08
CA PRO A 258 -17.91 -23.97 -14.95
C PRO A 258 -18.59 -22.79 -14.24
N ASN A 259 -19.84 -22.48 -14.61
CA ASN A 259 -20.56 -21.30 -14.08
C ASN A 259 -20.92 -21.42 -12.60
N ASP A 260 -20.95 -22.59 -12.05
CA ASP A 260 -21.23 -22.89 -10.64
C ASP A 260 -19.99 -22.83 -9.74
N VAL A 261 -18.80 -22.59 -10.30
CA VAL A 261 -17.55 -22.37 -9.57
C VAL A 261 -17.27 -20.87 -9.47
N LEU A 262 -17.00 -20.40 -8.27
CA LEU A 262 -16.67 -19.00 -8.04
C LEU A 262 -15.36 -18.64 -8.78
N LEU A 263 -15.36 -17.47 -9.43
CA LEU A 263 -14.22 -16.95 -10.18
C LEU A 263 -13.90 -15.52 -9.76
N THR A 264 -12.64 -15.25 -9.47
CA THR A 264 -12.14 -13.89 -9.22
C THR A 264 -10.68 -13.75 -9.65
N SER A 265 -10.06 -12.59 -9.42
CA SER A 265 -8.63 -12.38 -9.71
C SER A 265 -7.85 -11.88 -8.53
N PHE A 266 -6.53 -12.06 -8.59
CA PHE A 266 -5.61 -11.47 -7.61
C PHE A 266 -5.84 -9.95 -7.48
N SER A 267 -5.99 -9.22 -8.59
CA SER A 267 -6.20 -7.77 -8.58
C SER A 267 -7.52 -7.35 -7.91
N ILE A 268 -8.60 -8.14 -8.05
CA ILE A 268 -9.88 -7.86 -7.39
C ILE A 268 -9.77 -8.13 -5.88
N LEU A 269 -9.12 -9.23 -5.48
CA LEU A 269 -8.85 -9.53 -4.09
C LEU A 269 -8.06 -8.41 -3.41
N PHE A 270 -7.02 -7.90 -4.07
CA PHE A 270 -6.22 -6.79 -3.55
C PHE A 270 -6.97 -5.46 -3.53
N ALA A 271 -7.85 -5.19 -4.50
CA ALA A 271 -8.72 -4.01 -4.47
C ALA A 271 -9.65 -4.03 -3.25
N ARG A 272 -10.13 -5.21 -2.85
CA ARG A 272 -10.91 -5.41 -1.62
C ARG A 272 -10.06 -5.25 -0.38
N TYR A 273 -8.89 -5.88 -0.34
CA TYR A 273 -8.03 -6.01 0.84
C TYR A 273 -7.36 -4.70 1.25
N LYS A 274 -6.81 -3.95 0.29
CA LYS A 274 -6.07 -2.70 0.53
C LYS A 274 -6.79 -1.44 0.07
N GLY A 275 -7.78 -1.60 -0.80
CA GLY A 275 -8.48 -0.51 -1.45
C GLY A 275 -9.94 -0.38 -1.01
N ASP A 276 -10.74 0.09 -1.96
CA ASP A 276 -12.19 0.18 -1.87
C ASP A 276 -12.77 -0.46 -3.13
N LEU A 277 -13.15 -1.74 -3.02
CA LEU A 277 -13.68 -2.50 -4.15
C LEU A 277 -14.97 -1.88 -4.70
N LYS A 278 -15.82 -1.34 -3.82
CA LYS A 278 -17.06 -0.67 -4.18
C LYS A 278 -16.79 0.56 -5.05
N GLU A 279 -15.86 1.40 -4.63
CA GLU A 279 -15.47 2.60 -5.38
C GLU A 279 -14.84 2.23 -6.74
N ALA A 280 -14.00 1.20 -6.76
CA ALA A 280 -13.37 0.75 -8.00
C ALA A 280 -14.39 0.17 -9.01
N VAL A 281 -15.44 -0.52 -8.52
CA VAL A 281 -16.55 -1.01 -9.35
C VAL A 281 -17.42 0.14 -9.85
N ARG A 282 -17.69 1.16 -9.05
CA ARG A 282 -18.38 2.37 -9.50
C ARG A 282 -17.57 3.11 -10.56
N GLY A 283 -16.26 3.28 -10.29
CA GLY A 283 -15.36 4.03 -11.17
C GLY A 283 -15.22 3.42 -12.56
N VAL A 284 -15.30 2.09 -12.70
CA VAL A 284 -15.13 1.43 -14.01
C VAL A 284 -16.24 1.78 -15.02
N ASN A 285 -17.44 2.16 -14.56
CA ASN A 285 -18.53 2.58 -15.43
C ASN A 285 -18.17 3.80 -16.28
N MET A 286 -17.18 4.61 -15.86
CA MET A 286 -16.70 5.74 -16.65
C MET A 286 -16.12 5.32 -18.00
N LEU A 287 -15.65 4.07 -18.16
CA LEU A 287 -15.13 3.57 -19.44
C LEU A 287 -16.13 3.70 -20.60
N LYS A 288 -17.45 3.57 -20.33
CA LYS A 288 -18.51 3.77 -21.35
C LYS A 288 -18.62 5.22 -21.85
N HIS A 289 -18.10 6.17 -21.09
CA HIS A 289 -18.26 7.61 -21.33
C HIS A 289 -16.98 8.28 -21.80
N ILE A 290 -15.92 7.50 -22.07
CA ILE A 290 -14.65 7.99 -22.60
C ILE A 290 -14.82 8.44 -24.05
N LYS A 291 -14.29 9.62 -24.37
CA LYS A 291 -14.34 10.26 -25.68
C LYS A 291 -12.92 10.56 -26.19
N ASN A 292 -12.84 10.93 -27.47
CA ASN A 292 -11.58 11.41 -28.05
C ASN A 292 -11.04 12.62 -27.28
N GLY A 293 -9.75 12.57 -26.94
CA GLY A 293 -9.06 13.63 -26.21
C GLY A 293 -9.25 13.61 -24.69
N ASP A 294 -10.14 12.78 -24.13
CA ASP A 294 -10.21 12.58 -22.67
C ASP A 294 -8.87 12.09 -22.14
N ARG A 295 -8.48 12.55 -20.96
CA ARG A 295 -7.24 12.12 -20.31
C ARG A 295 -7.52 11.02 -19.29
N ILE A 296 -6.75 9.94 -19.36
CA ILE A 296 -6.81 8.83 -18.40
C ILE A 296 -5.46 8.72 -17.69
N LEU A 297 -5.48 8.75 -16.35
CA LEU A 297 -4.30 8.49 -15.55
C LEU A 297 -4.17 7.00 -15.28
N ILE A 298 -3.07 6.39 -15.70
CA ILE A 298 -2.67 5.04 -15.33
C ILE A 298 -1.64 5.15 -14.20
N SER A 299 -1.98 4.67 -13.00
CA SER A 299 -1.14 4.82 -11.80
C SER A 299 -0.63 3.48 -11.29
N GLU A 300 0.67 3.32 -11.25
CA GLU A 300 1.34 2.12 -10.78
C GLU A 300 1.98 2.33 -9.42
N GLY A 301 1.76 1.40 -8.48
CA GLY A 301 2.30 1.46 -7.13
C GLY A 301 3.75 1.00 -7.00
N CYS A 302 4.39 0.60 -8.08
CA CYS A 302 5.77 0.09 -8.10
C CYS A 302 6.56 0.69 -9.26
N THR A 303 7.89 0.55 -9.17
CA THR A 303 8.85 1.01 -10.19
C THR A 303 9.53 -0.19 -10.85
N HIS A 304 8.78 -1.25 -11.16
CA HIS A 304 9.35 -2.40 -11.85
C HIS A 304 9.71 -2.06 -13.30
N HIS A 305 10.64 -2.81 -13.86
CA HIS A 305 11.06 -2.64 -15.26
C HIS A 305 9.86 -2.87 -16.21
N ARG A 306 9.52 -1.85 -16.99
CA ARG A 306 8.53 -1.93 -18.06
C ARG A 306 9.09 -2.78 -19.19
N GLN A 307 8.35 -3.80 -19.58
CA GLN A 307 8.69 -4.67 -20.72
C GLN A 307 7.89 -4.29 -21.96
N CYS A 308 8.27 -4.79 -23.13
CA CYS A 308 7.63 -4.46 -24.41
C CYS A 308 6.12 -4.80 -24.44
N ASP A 309 5.66 -5.74 -23.60
CA ASP A 309 4.26 -6.17 -23.51
C ASP A 309 3.62 -5.84 -22.13
N ASP A 310 4.05 -4.74 -21.52
CA ASP A 310 3.55 -4.32 -20.22
C ASP A 310 2.04 -4.04 -20.21
N ILE A 311 1.37 -4.45 -19.12
CA ILE A 311 -0.09 -4.32 -19.02
C ILE A 311 -0.50 -2.85 -18.99
N GLY A 312 0.16 -2.03 -18.17
CA GLY A 312 -0.24 -0.65 -17.91
C GLY A 312 0.09 0.29 -19.05
N THR A 313 1.19 0.06 -19.76
CA THR A 313 1.67 1.00 -20.79
C THR A 313 1.31 0.59 -22.21
N VAL A 314 1.04 -0.69 -22.46
CA VAL A 314 0.78 -1.21 -23.82
C VAL A 314 -0.60 -1.86 -23.94
N LYS A 315 -0.87 -2.92 -23.16
CA LYS A 315 -2.08 -3.73 -23.33
C LYS A 315 -3.35 -2.98 -22.94
N LEU A 316 -3.37 -2.38 -21.77
CA LEU A 316 -4.55 -1.70 -21.23
C LEU A 316 -4.98 -0.49 -22.09
N PRO A 317 -4.07 0.40 -22.51
CA PRO A 317 -4.42 1.45 -23.49
C PRO A 317 -5.05 0.90 -24.78
N ALA A 318 -4.47 -0.17 -25.36
CA ALA A 318 -5.00 -0.77 -26.57
C ALA A 318 -6.41 -1.37 -26.36
N TRP A 319 -6.64 -2.04 -25.22
CA TRP A 319 -7.96 -2.60 -24.88
C TRP A 319 -9.00 -1.51 -24.64
N ILE A 320 -8.64 -0.42 -23.97
CA ILE A 320 -9.54 0.72 -23.74
C ILE A 320 -9.93 1.37 -25.07
N LYS A 321 -8.99 1.67 -25.95
CA LYS A 321 -9.27 2.22 -27.27
C LYS A 321 -10.21 1.31 -28.08
N LYS A 322 -9.94 0.02 -28.08
CA LYS A 322 -10.79 -0.98 -28.76
C LYS A 322 -12.20 -1.04 -28.18
N PHE A 323 -12.32 -1.00 -26.85
CA PHE A 323 -13.60 -1.08 -26.14
C PHE A 323 -14.46 0.17 -26.34
N THR A 324 -13.84 1.36 -26.21
CA THR A 324 -14.55 2.63 -26.26
C THR A 324 -14.77 3.15 -27.70
N GLY A 325 -13.97 2.67 -28.65
CA GLY A 325 -13.91 3.22 -30.01
C GLY A 325 -13.36 4.66 -30.06
N ALA A 326 -12.75 5.14 -28.98
CA ALA A 326 -12.21 6.48 -28.83
C ALA A 326 -10.68 6.49 -28.74
N GLU A 327 -10.09 7.67 -28.96
CA GLU A 327 -8.65 7.93 -28.82
C GLU A 327 -8.38 8.85 -27.61
N PRO A 328 -8.44 8.32 -26.37
CA PRO A 328 -8.06 9.09 -25.19
C PRO A 328 -6.54 9.26 -25.10
N ALA A 329 -6.11 10.30 -24.39
CA ALA A 329 -4.72 10.52 -24.01
C ALA A 329 -4.42 9.81 -22.70
N PHE A 330 -3.28 9.13 -22.61
CA PHE A 330 -2.84 8.43 -21.40
C PHE A 330 -1.67 9.17 -20.77
N GLU A 331 -1.72 9.29 -19.44
CA GLU A 331 -0.59 9.74 -18.61
C GLU A 331 -0.28 8.65 -17.56
N TRP A 332 0.98 8.55 -17.15
CA TRP A 332 1.44 7.50 -16.24
C TRP A 332 2.14 8.08 -15.02
N THR A 333 1.84 7.50 -13.85
CA THR A 333 2.63 7.70 -12.63
C THR A 333 3.11 6.34 -12.11
N SER A 334 4.27 6.32 -11.43
CA SER A 334 4.82 5.09 -10.87
C SER A 334 5.42 5.30 -9.49
N GLY A 335 5.45 4.22 -8.69
CA GLY A 335 5.99 4.23 -7.33
C GLY A 335 5.17 5.10 -6.39
N THR A 336 5.81 6.02 -5.70
CA THR A 336 5.16 6.96 -4.75
C THR A 336 4.65 8.23 -5.41
N ALA A 337 4.94 8.45 -6.70
CA ALA A 337 4.41 9.60 -7.43
C ALA A 337 2.91 9.39 -7.68
N PHE A 338 2.11 10.33 -7.19
CA PHE A 338 0.69 10.41 -7.48
C PHE A 338 0.35 11.88 -7.75
N ALA A 339 -0.44 12.16 -8.77
CA ALA A 339 -0.74 13.53 -9.17
C ALA A 339 -1.54 14.26 -8.07
N GLU A 340 -1.16 15.48 -7.75
CA GLU A 340 -1.86 16.32 -6.76
C GLU A 340 -3.18 16.87 -7.35
N ASP A 341 -3.14 17.35 -8.60
CA ASP A 341 -4.33 17.76 -9.34
C ASP A 341 -4.80 16.63 -10.25
N LEU A 342 -5.90 16.02 -9.86
CA LEU A 342 -6.55 14.92 -10.58
C LEU A 342 -7.69 15.40 -11.49
N THR A 343 -8.14 16.65 -11.36
CA THR A 343 -9.34 17.17 -12.03
C THR A 343 -9.22 17.20 -13.55
N LYS A 344 -7.99 17.20 -14.08
CA LYS A 344 -7.71 17.13 -15.51
C LYS A 344 -7.94 15.74 -16.13
N TYR A 345 -8.11 14.70 -15.30
CA TYR A 345 -8.34 13.33 -15.77
C TYR A 345 -9.82 12.97 -15.73
N LYS A 346 -10.27 12.29 -16.78
CA LYS A 346 -11.61 11.75 -16.86
C LYS A 346 -11.81 10.57 -15.92
N MET A 347 -10.77 9.76 -15.73
CA MET A 347 -10.72 8.67 -14.77
C MET A 347 -9.27 8.28 -14.45
N ILE A 348 -9.13 7.51 -13.36
CA ILE A 348 -7.86 6.92 -12.92
C ILE A 348 -7.99 5.39 -12.97
N ILE A 349 -6.97 4.73 -13.53
CA ILE A 349 -6.86 3.27 -13.48
C ILE A 349 -5.59 2.91 -12.74
N HIS A 350 -5.74 2.35 -11.53
CA HIS A 350 -4.63 1.99 -10.67
C HIS A 350 -4.23 0.52 -10.88
N CYS A 351 -2.96 0.18 -10.70
CA CYS A 351 -2.52 -1.23 -10.66
C CYS A 351 -3.10 -1.96 -9.43
N GLY A 352 -2.80 -3.26 -9.27
CA GLY A 352 -3.25 -4.08 -8.12
C GLY A 352 -2.70 -3.65 -6.74
N ALA A 353 -1.84 -2.63 -6.67
CA ALA A 353 -1.28 -2.05 -5.44
C ALA A 353 -0.55 -3.04 -4.51
N CYS A 354 -0.01 -4.13 -5.04
CA CYS A 354 0.64 -5.18 -4.23
C CYS A 354 1.84 -4.68 -3.42
N MET A 355 2.55 -3.66 -3.93
CA MET A 355 3.71 -3.06 -3.28
C MET A 355 3.37 -1.87 -2.37
N LEU A 356 2.17 -1.32 -2.46
CA LEU A 356 1.69 -0.25 -1.59
C LEU A 356 1.11 -0.84 -0.31
N ASN A 357 1.27 -0.13 0.81
CA ASN A 357 0.52 -0.44 2.00
C ASN A 357 -0.92 0.10 1.89
N GLU A 358 -1.77 -0.33 2.81
CA GLU A 358 -3.18 0.04 2.82
C GLU A 358 -3.37 1.56 2.94
N LYS A 359 -2.60 2.24 3.81
CA LYS A 359 -2.69 3.69 4.04
C LYS A 359 -2.45 4.51 2.76
N GLU A 360 -1.42 4.17 2.01
CA GLU A 360 -1.12 4.84 0.74
C GLU A 360 -2.24 4.62 -0.29
N MET A 361 -2.77 3.39 -0.38
CA MET A 361 -3.86 3.11 -1.31
C MET A 361 -5.14 3.86 -0.93
N GLN A 362 -5.51 3.87 0.35
CA GLN A 362 -6.65 4.63 0.86
C GLN A 362 -6.49 6.15 0.64
N HIS A 363 -5.26 6.66 0.79
CA HIS A 363 -4.97 8.06 0.49
C HIS A 363 -5.25 8.38 -0.99
N ARG A 364 -4.76 7.57 -1.94
CA ARG A 364 -4.99 7.76 -3.38
C ARG A 364 -6.47 7.73 -3.74
N ILE A 365 -7.22 6.77 -3.18
CA ILE A 365 -8.68 6.68 -3.37
C ILE A 365 -9.36 7.93 -2.82
N SER A 366 -8.98 8.38 -1.61
CA SER A 366 -9.53 9.58 -1.00
C SER A 366 -9.26 10.84 -1.81
N CYS A 367 -8.05 10.98 -2.36
CA CYS A 367 -7.71 12.09 -3.27
C CYS A 367 -8.59 12.09 -4.52
N ALA A 368 -8.82 10.93 -5.13
CA ALA A 368 -9.69 10.80 -6.30
C ALA A 368 -11.14 11.15 -5.95
N LYS A 369 -11.68 10.62 -4.85
CA LYS A 369 -13.04 10.91 -4.37
C LYS A 369 -13.24 12.38 -4.04
N ASN A 370 -12.33 13.00 -3.32
CA ASN A 370 -12.42 14.41 -2.93
C ASN A 370 -12.41 15.36 -4.13
N GLN A 371 -11.77 14.96 -5.24
CA GLN A 371 -11.73 15.73 -6.48
C GLN A 371 -12.79 15.28 -7.50
N GLY A 372 -13.66 14.33 -7.14
CA GLY A 372 -14.75 13.86 -8.01
C GLY A 372 -14.28 13.08 -9.24
N VAL A 373 -13.08 12.50 -9.21
CA VAL A 373 -12.50 11.75 -10.33
C VAL A 373 -12.69 10.25 -10.10
N PRO A 374 -13.41 9.54 -10.99
CA PRO A 374 -13.61 8.10 -10.88
C PRO A 374 -12.29 7.33 -10.88
N ILE A 375 -12.15 6.38 -9.94
CA ILE A 375 -10.97 5.53 -9.83
C ILE A 375 -11.37 4.05 -9.91
N THR A 376 -10.61 3.27 -10.67
CA THR A 376 -10.74 1.81 -10.76
C THR A 376 -9.37 1.14 -10.75
N ASN A 377 -9.31 -0.18 -10.88
CA ASN A 377 -8.04 -0.90 -11.01
C ASN A 377 -7.96 -1.75 -12.28
N TYR A 378 -6.74 -2.23 -12.60
CA TYR A 378 -6.47 -3.05 -13.79
C TYR A 378 -7.41 -4.26 -13.88
N GLY A 379 -7.55 -5.04 -12.81
CA GLY A 379 -8.36 -6.26 -12.82
C GLY A 379 -9.82 -6.01 -13.10
N ILE A 380 -10.39 -4.97 -12.49
CA ILE A 380 -11.78 -4.58 -12.67
C ILE A 380 -11.99 -4.01 -14.08
N ALA A 381 -11.08 -3.15 -14.55
CA ALA A 381 -11.15 -2.61 -15.91
C ALA A 381 -11.07 -3.72 -16.97
N ILE A 382 -10.15 -4.68 -16.82
CA ILE A 382 -10.00 -5.82 -17.73
C ILE A 382 -11.24 -6.72 -17.70
N ALA A 383 -11.76 -7.03 -16.50
CA ALA A 383 -12.98 -7.84 -16.35
C ALA A 383 -14.20 -7.17 -17.00
N TYR A 384 -14.30 -5.84 -16.87
CA TYR A 384 -15.36 -5.03 -17.47
C TYR A 384 -15.28 -5.03 -19.01
N ILE A 385 -14.11 -4.76 -19.56
CA ILE A 385 -13.85 -4.76 -21.00
C ILE A 385 -14.17 -6.13 -21.63
N ASN A 386 -13.86 -7.22 -20.90
CA ASN A 386 -14.17 -8.59 -21.35
C ASN A 386 -15.63 -9.02 -21.08
N GLY A 387 -16.47 -8.18 -20.49
CA GLY A 387 -17.87 -8.51 -20.19
C GLY A 387 -18.08 -9.54 -19.07
N ILE A 388 -17.06 -9.82 -18.27
CA ILE A 388 -17.09 -10.86 -17.22
C ILE A 388 -17.08 -10.29 -15.79
N LEU A 389 -17.17 -8.96 -15.62
CA LEU A 389 -17.06 -8.33 -14.31
C LEU A 389 -18.13 -8.87 -13.33
N ARG A 390 -19.39 -9.04 -13.78
CA ARG A 390 -20.44 -9.57 -12.93
C ARG A 390 -20.11 -10.96 -12.37
N ARG A 391 -19.52 -11.84 -13.18
CA ARG A 391 -19.09 -13.16 -12.76
C ARG A 391 -17.95 -13.11 -11.76
N THR A 392 -16.98 -12.23 -11.96
CA THR A 392 -15.80 -12.11 -11.10
C THR A 392 -16.08 -11.46 -9.74
N LEU A 393 -17.26 -10.85 -9.62
CA LEU A 393 -17.77 -10.26 -8.37
C LEU A 393 -18.76 -11.17 -7.62
N GLN A 394 -19.10 -12.35 -8.15
CA GLN A 394 -19.96 -13.32 -7.44
C GLN A 394 -19.48 -13.67 -6.02
N PRO A 395 -18.16 -13.76 -5.72
CA PRO A 395 -17.69 -13.94 -4.36
C PRO A 395 -18.03 -12.77 -3.41
N PHE A 396 -18.48 -11.63 -3.93
CA PHE A 396 -18.75 -10.37 -3.21
C PHE A 396 -20.16 -9.85 -3.47
N PRO A 397 -21.21 -10.51 -2.93
CA PRO A 397 -22.62 -10.22 -3.28
C PRO A 397 -23.03 -8.78 -2.95
N ASP A 398 -22.46 -8.16 -1.90
CA ASP A 398 -22.77 -6.78 -1.55
C ASP A 398 -22.21 -5.76 -2.57
N ILE A 399 -21.09 -6.10 -3.21
CA ILE A 399 -20.47 -5.28 -4.24
C ILE A 399 -21.19 -5.48 -5.59
N LEU A 400 -21.70 -6.67 -5.83
CA LEU A 400 -22.39 -6.98 -7.08
C LEU A 400 -23.58 -6.06 -7.34
N LYS A 401 -24.25 -5.58 -6.27
CA LYS A 401 -25.37 -4.62 -6.33
C LYS A 401 -24.98 -3.25 -6.89
N GLU A 402 -23.70 -2.90 -6.84
CA GLU A 402 -23.20 -1.61 -7.36
C GLU A 402 -23.07 -1.58 -8.90
N LEU A 403 -23.26 -2.73 -9.56
CA LEU A 403 -23.30 -2.84 -11.03
C LEU A 403 -24.69 -2.61 -11.61
N GLU A 404 -25.71 -2.58 -10.77
CA GLU A 404 -27.11 -2.32 -11.15
C GLU A 404 -27.40 -0.81 -11.11
#